data_4fdc2993b32c7a2ebd1c2cabed1604a5
#
_entry.id   4fdc2993b32c7a2ebd1c2cabed1604a5
#
_cell.length_a   1.000
_cell.length_b   1.000
_cell.length_c   1.000
_cell.angle_alpha   90.00
_cell.angle_beta   90.00
_cell.angle_gamma   90.00
#
_symmetry.space_group_name_H-M   'P 1'
#
loop_
_entity.id
_entity.type
_entity.pdbx_description
1 polymer ?
#
loop_
_entity_poly.entity_id
_entity_poly.type
_entity_poly.pdbx_seq_one_letter_code
_entity_poly.pdbx_strand_id
1 'polypeptide(L)'
;MQMLADVFSQLYRFVSKVNIMSISTKINEFKLSLEPKGVKLIAVSKTKPLESIQEAYDAGQRVFGENHVQELVEKAEALPKDIEWHLIGHLQSNKVKYIAPFVTLIHSVDSLKLAQEINKQGLKNNRVIDCLLQVYIADEETKFGLGYDELIELLRSEEFANLTHCRIVGLMGIATNTDSQRQINEEFRELTVLFNGIKQSYFRQAEYFKEISMGMSSDYELAIENGSTMIRIGSTIFGKRKANLPDFKLN
;
A
#
# COMPACT_ATOMS: atom_id res chain seq x y z
N MET A 1 37.27 10.48 39.30
CA MET A 1 35.84 10.78 39.08
C MET A 1 35.49 11.10 37.62
N GLN A 2 36.34 11.85 36.89
CA GLN A 2 36.12 12.23 35.48
C GLN A 2 36.06 11.00 34.53
N MET A 3 36.98 10.05 34.70
CA MET A 3 37.07 8.84 33.84
C MET A 3 35.83 7.92 33.94
N LEU A 4 35.22 7.84 35.11
CA LEU A 4 33.96 7.10 35.27
C LEU A 4 32.76 7.79 34.64
N ALA A 5 32.71 9.14 34.67
CA ALA A 5 31.69 9.91 34.03
C ALA A 5 31.74 9.80 32.49
N ASP A 6 32.95 9.74 31.91
CA ASP A 6 33.15 9.57 30.47
C ASP A 6 32.77 8.16 30.01
N VAL A 7 33.09 7.12 30.79
CA VAL A 7 32.65 5.75 30.50
C VAL A 7 31.13 5.60 30.59
N PHE A 8 30.49 6.20 31.60
CA PHE A 8 29.02 6.22 31.73
C PHE A 8 28.37 7.01 30.59
N SER A 9 28.96 8.12 30.17
CA SER A 9 28.49 8.91 29.03
C SER A 9 28.61 8.16 27.71
N GLN A 10 29.71 7.42 27.50
CA GLN A 10 29.88 6.56 26.34
C GLN A 10 28.95 5.35 26.36
N LEU A 11 28.78 4.69 27.52
CA LEU A 11 27.78 3.61 27.69
C LEU A 11 26.37 4.12 27.45
N TYR A 12 26.01 5.28 27.99
CA TYR A 12 24.69 5.89 27.78
C TYR A 12 24.42 6.26 26.33
N ARG A 13 25.46 6.78 25.64
CA ARG A 13 25.39 7.04 24.18
C ARG A 13 25.34 5.74 23.36
N PHE A 14 25.99 4.68 23.81
CA PHE A 14 25.93 3.35 23.20
C PHE A 14 24.57 2.69 23.44
N VAL A 15 24.05 2.73 24.66
CA VAL A 15 22.72 2.19 25.02
C VAL A 15 21.60 3.01 24.38
N SER A 16 21.72 4.33 24.28
CA SER A 16 20.74 5.17 23.55
C SER A 16 20.80 4.98 22.02
N LYS A 17 21.94 4.54 21.45
CA LYS A 17 22.03 4.10 20.06
C LYS A 17 21.47 2.70 19.81
N VAL A 18 21.42 1.85 20.84
CA VAL A 18 20.96 0.44 20.73
C VAL A 18 19.44 0.31 20.70
N ASN A 19 18.67 1.36 21.00
CA ASN A 19 17.22 1.27 21.08
C ASN A 19 16.45 1.87 19.89
N ILE A 20 17.13 2.19 18.77
CA ILE A 20 16.46 2.44 17.50
C ILE A 20 16.61 1.16 16.69
N MET A 21 15.59 0.32 16.72
CA MET A 21 15.54 -0.87 15.86
C MET A 21 15.78 -0.45 14.42
N SER A 22 16.77 -1.07 13.76
CA SER A 22 17.10 -0.78 12.37
C SER A 22 15.92 -1.13 11.44
N ILE A 23 15.89 -0.55 10.26
CA ILE A 23 14.90 -0.91 9.23
C ILE A 23 14.95 -2.42 8.97
N SER A 24 16.16 -2.97 8.86
CA SER A 24 16.38 -4.40 8.65
C SER A 24 15.76 -5.28 9.75
N THR A 25 15.92 -4.89 11.03
CA THR A 25 15.31 -5.60 12.15
C THR A 25 13.79 -5.62 12.05
N LYS A 26 13.19 -4.46 11.79
CA LYS A 26 11.73 -4.31 11.66
C LYS A 26 11.18 -5.11 10.48
N ILE A 27 11.85 -5.09 9.32
CA ILE A 27 11.46 -5.90 8.16
C ILE A 27 11.46 -7.38 8.53
N ASN A 28 12.50 -7.86 9.19
CA ASN A 28 12.60 -9.28 9.59
C ASN A 28 11.50 -9.66 10.59
N GLU A 29 11.17 -8.82 11.56
CA GLU A 29 10.08 -9.05 12.51
C GLU A 29 8.73 -9.14 11.78
N PHE A 30 8.44 -8.22 10.88
CA PHE A 30 7.21 -8.29 10.08
C PHE A 30 7.16 -9.58 9.23
N LYS A 31 8.24 -9.93 8.55
CA LYS A 31 8.29 -11.17 7.74
C LYS A 31 7.97 -12.40 8.59
N LEU A 32 8.65 -12.56 9.73
CA LEU A 32 8.41 -13.67 10.63
C LEU A 32 6.96 -13.75 11.16
N SER A 33 6.32 -12.60 11.40
CA SER A 33 4.95 -12.55 11.91
C SER A 33 3.88 -12.73 10.83
N LEU A 34 4.17 -12.35 9.58
CA LEU A 34 3.19 -12.32 8.49
C LEU A 34 3.26 -13.57 7.59
N GLU A 35 4.44 -14.14 7.35
CA GLU A 35 4.60 -15.35 6.52
C GLU A 35 3.69 -16.51 6.93
N PRO A 36 3.55 -16.88 8.23
CA PRO A 36 2.66 -17.94 8.64
C PRO A 36 1.17 -17.64 8.40
N LYS A 37 0.82 -16.36 8.27
CA LYS A 37 -0.55 -15.87 8.05
C LYS A 37 -0.87 -15.68 6.55
N GLY A 38 0.13 -15.82 5.67
CA GLY A 38 -0.02 -15.56 4.24
C GLY A 38 -0.31 -14.10 3.90
N VAL A 39 0.06 -13.16 4.78
CA VAL A 39 -0.20 -11.72 4.60
C VAL A 39 1.03 -11.04 4.00
N LYS A 40 0.82 -10.29 2.93
CA LYS A 40 1.87 -9.55 2.23
C LYS A 40 2.16 -8.20 2.92
N LEU A 41 3.43 -7.94 3.22
CA LEU A 41 3.90 -6.65 3.70
C LEU A 41 4.17 -5.71 2.53
N ILE A 42 3.50 -4.57 2.50
CA ILE A 42 3.86 -3.45 1.63
C ILE A 42 4.60 -2.41 2.47
N ALA A 43 5.90 -2.27 2.23
CA ALA A 43 6.73 -1.28 2.91
C ALA A 43 6.47 0.09 2.28
N VAL A 44 5.76 0.96 2.99
CA VAL A 44 5.37 2.29 2.49
C VAL A 44 6.53 3.25 2.64
N SER A 45 7.20 3.52 1.52
CA SER A 45 8.48 4.26 1.47
C SER A 45 8.34 5.73 1.05
N LYS A 46 7.11 6.25 0.97
CA LYS A 46 6.87 7.66 0.63
C LYS A 46 7.68 8.61 1.50
N THR A 47 8.29 9.62 0.88
CA THR A 47 9.14 10.63 1.52
C THR A 47 10.43 10.08 2.16
N LYS A 48 10.80 8.85 1.86
CA LYS A 48 12.02 8.23 2.40
C LYS A 48 13.15 8.26 1.37
N PRO A 49 14.39 8.49 1.82
CA PRO A 49 15.56 8.49 0.93
C PRO A 49 15.84 7.08 0.39
N LEU A 50 16.58 7.02 -0.72
CA LEU A 50 16.91 5.77 -1.42
C LEU A 50 17.66 4.78 -0.52
N GLU A 51 18.54 5.29 0.34
CA GLU A 51 19.33 4.47 1.28
C GLU A 51 18.46 3.68 2.25
N SER A 52 17.35 4.29 2.72
CA SER A 52 16.40 3.60 3.61
C SER A 52 15.65 2.48 2.89
N ILE A 53 15.34 2.67 1.61
CA ILE A 53 14.68 1.66 0.79
C ILE A 53 15.67 0.54 0.47
N GLN A 54 16.90 0.88 0.17
CA GLN A 54 17.97 -0.09 -0.07
C GLN A 54 18.23 -0.95 1.18
N GLU A 55 18.25 -0.36 2.40
CA GLU A 55 18.37 -1.12 3.64
C GLU A 55 17.23 -2.13 3.82
N ALA A 56 15.98 -1.73 3.53
CA ALA A 56 14.84 -2.64 3.57
C ALA A 56 14.93 -3.73 2.49
N TYR A 57 15.39 -3.38 1.29
CA TYR A 57 15.61 -4.32 0.19
C TYR A 57 16.69 -5.35 0.53
N ASP A 58 17.80 -4.92 1.12
CA ASP A 58 18.91 -5.80 1.55
C ASP A 58 18.47 -6.76 2.66
N ALA A 59 17.48 -6.35 3.50
CA ALA A 59 16.80 -7.22 4.46
C ALA A 59 15.79 -8.19 3.81
N GLY A 60 15.71 -8.20 2.47
CA GLY A 60 14.86 -9.09 1.68
C GLY A 60 13.44 -8.58 1.42
N GLN A 61 13.14 -7.29 1.70
CA GLN A 61 11.87 -6.69 1.27
C GLN A 61 11.87 -6.50 -0.25
N ARG A 62 10.77 -6.84 -0.90
CA ARG A 62 10.63 -6.68 -2.35
C ARG A 62 9.43 -5.80 -2.74
N VAL A 63 8.40 -5.74 -1.92
CA VAL A 63 7.16 -5.00 -2.20
C VAL A 63 7.20 -3.66 -1.51
N PHE A 64 7.21 -2.57 -2.28
CA PHE A 64 7.22 -1.21 -1.76
C PHE A 64 6.01 -0.42 -2.26
N GLY A 65 5.51 0.49 -1.42
CA GLY A 65 4.34 1.31 -1.72
C GLY A 65 4.66 2.79 -1.75
N GLU A 66 4.22 3.47 -2.83
CA GLU A 66 4.35 4.91 -3.01
C GLU A 66 2.98 5.58 -3.19
N ASN A 67 2.89 6.83 -2.76
CA ASN A 67 1.66 7.61 -2.90
C ASN A 67 1.65 8.47 -4.18
N HIS A 68 2.81 8.92 -4.64
CA HIS A 68 2.95 9.89 -5.72
C HIS A 68 3.70 9.28 -6.90
N VAL A 69 3.14 9.48 -8.11
CA VAL A 69 3.69 8.94 -9.35
C VAL A 69 5.13 9.41 -9.60
N GLN A 70 5.41 10.70 -9.38
CA GLN A 70 6.74 11.25 -9.60
C GLN A 70 7.79 10.55 -8.73
N GLU A 71 7.52 10.45 -7.43
CA GLU A 71 8.40 9.78 -6.46
C GLU A 71 8.59 8.29 -6.81
N LEU A 72 7.50 7.63 -7.23
CA LEU A 72 7.54 6.23 -7.66
C LEU A 72 8.46 6.03 -8.86
N VAL A 73 8.37 6.88 -9.89
CA VAL A 73 9.20 6.80 -11.10
C VAL A 73 10.68 7.00 -10.75
N GLU A 74 11.02 8.06 -10.01
CA GLU A 74 12.41 8.36 -9.60
C GLU A 74 13.04 7.20 -8.83
N LYS A 75 12.29 6.60 -7.91
CA LYS A 75 12.74 5.45 -7.11
C LYS A 75 12.88 4.17 -7.95
N ALA A 76 11.95 3.90 -8.85
CA ALA A 76 12.00 2.76 -9.74
C ALA A 76 13.18 2.83 -10.74
N GLU A 77 13.60 4.03 -11.11
CA GLU A 77 14.78 4.25 -11.95
C GLU A 77 16.08 4.01 -11.16
N ALA A 78 16.14 4.44 -9.91
CA ALA A 78 17.36 4.45 -9.09
C ALA A 78 17.64 3.13 -8.34
N LEU A 79 16.62 2.31 -8.09
CA LEU A 79 16.68 1.12 -7.24
C LEU A 79 16.63 -0.18 -8.06
N PRO A 80 16.88 -1.36 -7.44
CA PRO A 80 16.86 -2.66 -8.10
C PRO A 80 15.57 -2.93 -8.86
N LYS A 81 15.69 -3.57 -10.03
CA LYS A 81 14.57 -3.76 -10.97
C LYS A 81 13.62 -4.92 -10.61
N ASP A 82 13.97 -5.72 -9.63
CA ASP A 82 13.16 -6.78 -9.05
C ASP A 82 12.28 -6.29 -7.87
N ILE A 83 12.27 -4.98 -7.61
CA ILE A 83 11.31 -4.38 -6.68
C ILE A 83 9.92 -4.39 -7.31
N GLU A 84 8.97 -4.92 -6.57
CA GLU A 84 7.54 -4.88 -6.88
C GLU A 84 6.97 -3.55 -6.38
N TRP A 85 6.75 -2.60 -7.30
CA TRP A 85 6.23 -1.29 -6.98
C TRP A 85 4.71 -1.26 -6.96
N HIS A 86 4.14 -0.86 -5.83
CA HIS A 86 2.71 -0.63 -5.67
C HIS A 86 2.41 0.87 -5.59
N LEU A 87 1.46 1.36 -6.38
CA LEU A 87 0.90 2.69 -6.19
C LEU A 87 -0.30 2.58 -5.24
N ILE A 88 -0.21 3.22 -4.08
CA ILE A 88 -1.21 3.13 -3.01
C ILE A 88 -1.90 4.46 -2.71
N GLY A 89 -1.49 5.56 -3.35
CA GLY A 89 -2.13 6.87 -3.27
C GLY A 89 -3.05 7.14 -4.47
N HIS A 90 -3.81 8.24 -4.39
CA HIS A 90 -4.70 8.66 -5.48
C HIS A 90 -3.96 8.82 -6.81
N LEU A 91 -4.52 8.25 -7.88
CA LEU A 91 -3.94 8.25 -9.21
C LEU A 91 -4.78 9.08 -10.18
N GLN A 92 -4.21 10.16 -10.69
CA GLN A 92 -4.80 10.91 -11.79
C GLN A 92 -4.61 10.15 -13.11
N SER A 93 -5.65 10.11 -13.95
CA SER A 93 -5.62 9.37 -15.23
C SER A 93 -4.46 9.79 -16.15
N ASN A 94 -4.12 11.10 -16.21
CA ASN A 94 -3.01 11.61 -17.02
C ASN A 94 -1.62 11.15 -16.55
N LYS A 95 -1.50 10.60 -15.34
CA LYS A 95 -0.27 10.11 -14.75
C LYS A 95 -0.05 8.60 -14.94
N VAL A 96 -1.07 7.85 -15.33
CA VAL A 96 -1.00 6.38 -15.51
C VAL A 96 0.13 5.99 -16.46
N LYS A 97 0.30 6.73 -17.57
CA LYS A 97 1.33 6.47 -18.61
C LYS A 97 2.77 6.37 -18.08
N TYR A 98 3.07 7.04 -16.95
CA TYR A 98 4.43 7.05 -16.39
C TYR A 98 4.76 5.79 -15.60
N ILE A 99 3.76 5.14 -15.00
CA ILE A 99 3.95 3.95 -14.15
C ILE A 99 3.54 2.65 -14.85
N ALA A 100 2.70 2.72 -15.87
CA ALA A 100 2.24 1.55 -16.62
C ALA A 100 3.35 0.62 -17.14
N PRO A 101 4.56 1.10 -17.51
CA PRO A 101 5.65 0.23 -17.94
C PRO A 101 6.16 -0.75 -16.88
N PHE A 102 6.05 -0.43 -15.58
CA PHE A 102 6.71 -1.19 -14.52
C PHE A 102 5.89 -1.45 -13.25
N VAL A 103 4.82 -0.69 -12.99
CA VAL A 103 4.01 -0.87 -11.77
C VAL A 103 3.49 -2.29 -11.66
N THR A 104 3.54 -2.87 -10.46
CA THR A 104 3.06 -4.23 -10.20
C THR A 104 1.59 -4.22 -9.81
N LEU A 105 1.17 -3.29 -8.94
CA LEU A 105 -0.21 -3.22 -8.46
C LEU A 105 -0.62 -1.76 -8.20
N ILE A 106 -1.79 -1.38 -8.69
CA ILE A 106 -2.42 -0.10 -8.40
C ILE A 106 -3.58 -0.33 -7.43
N HIS A 107 -3.51 0.26 -6.23
CA HIS A 107 -4.51 0.05 -5.17
C HIS A 107 -5.70 1.01 -5.23
N SER A 108 -5.61 2.07 -6.03
CA SER A 108 -6.47 3.25 -5.93
C SER A 108 -7.38 3.46 -7.14
N VAL A 109 -7.90 2.38 -7.74
CA VAL A 109 -8.86 2.51 -8.82
C VAL A 109 -10.23 2.84 -8.26
N ASP A 110 -10.71 4.05 -8.54
CA ASP A 110 -11.92 4.65 -7.97
C ASP A 110 -12.95 5.10 -9.03
N SER A 111 -12.73 4.76 -10.30
CA SER A 111 -13.65 5.14 -11.38
C SER A 111 -13.44 4.31 -12.64
N LEU A 112 -14.51 4.18 -13.44
CA LEU A 112 -14.43 3.56 -14.78
C LEU A 112 -13.41 4.28 -15.67
N LYS A 113 -13.40 5.61 -15.64
CA LYS A 113 -12.46 6.44 -16.41
C LYS A 113 -11.00 6.09 -16.11
N LEU A 114 -10.66 5.90 -14.84
CA LEU A 114 -9.30 5.51 -14.44
C LEU A 114 -8.99 4.09 -14.90
N ALA A 115 -9.91 3.14 -14.70
CA ALA A 115 -9.74 1.76 -15.15
C ALA A 115 -9.54 1.67 -16.69
N GLN A 116 -10.29 2.44 -17.47
CA GLN A 116 -10.13 2.54 -18.93
C GLN A 116 -8.77 3.10 -19.32
N GLU A 117 -8.27 4.14 -18.64
CA GLU A 117 -6.94 4.69 -18.92
C GLU A 117 -5.84 3.69 -18.55
N ILE A 118 -5.96 2.97 -17.42
CA ILE A 118 -5.03 1.88 -17.06
C ILE A 118 -5.03 0.80 -18.13
N ASN A 119 -6.21 0.37 -18.59
CA ASN A 119 -6.36 -0.60 -19.66
C ASN A 119 -5.68 -0.17 -20.96
N LYS A 120 -5.89 1.08 -21.37
CA LYS A 120 -5.26 1.67 -22.55
C LYS A 120 -3.74 1.69 -22.44
N GLN A 121 -3.21 2.09 -21.29
CA GLN A 121 -1.76 2.13 -21.07
C GLN A 121 -1.17 0.73 -20.91
N GLY A 122 -1.90 -0.21 -20.30
CA GLY A 122 -1.54 -1.62 -20.26
C GLY A 122 -1.39 -2.21 -21.66
N LEU A 123 -2.38 -2.00 -22.53
CA LEU A 123 -2.33 -2.41 -23.93
C LEU A 123 -1.11 -1.81 -24.65
N LYS A 124 -0.87 -0.50 -24.50
CA LYS A 124 0.27 0.19 -25.11
C LYS A 124 1.63 -0.37 -24.69
N ASN A 125 1.74 -0.86 -23.46
CA ASN A 125 2.97 -1.45 -22.91
C ASN A 125 3.01 -2.97 -23.02
N ASN A 126 2.04 -3.60 -23.69
CA ASN A 126 1.89 -5.05 -23.79
C ASN A 126 1.89 -5.76 -22.42
N ARG A 127 1.17 -5.18 -21.45
CA ARG A 127 1.06 -5.66 -20.07
C ARG A 127 -0.40 -5.75 -19.63
N VAL A 128 -0.68 -6.72 -18.77
CA VAL A 128 -1.88 -6.70 -17.93
C VAL A 128 -1.46 -6.13 -16.58
N ILE A 129 -2.10 -5.02 -16.17
CA ILE A 129 -1.79 -4.31 -14.92
C ILE A 129 -2.80 -4.76 -13.86
N ASP A 130 -2.31 -5.29 -12.76
CA ASP A 130 -3.13 -5.66 -11.62
C ASP A 130 -3.60 -4.42 -10.86
N CYS A 131 -4.87 -4.43 -10.45
CA CYS A 131 -5.52 -3.31 -9.79
C CYS A 131 -6.42 -3.77 -8.65
N LEU A 132 -6.57 -2.94 -7.63
CA LEU A 132 -7.62 -3.05 -6.63
C LEU A 132 -8.63 -1.92 -6.84
N LEU A 133 -9.91 -2.22 -6.68
CA LEU A 133 -10.93 -1.18 -6.57
C LEU A 133 -10.83 -0.59 -5.16
N GLN A 134 -10.61 0.71 -5.09
CA GLN A 134 -10.65 1.43 -3.81
C GLN A 134 -12.10 1.72 -3.45
N VAL A 135 -12.53 1.20 -2.32
CA VAL A 135 -13.88 1.42 -1.79
C VAL A 135 -13.86 2.26 -0.53
N TYR A 136 -14.89 3.06 -0.40
CA TYR A 136 -15.12 3.90 0.75
C TYR A 136 -15.76 3.08 1.87
N ILE A 137 -15.05 2.95 3.00
CA ILE A 137 -15.51 2.21 4.19
C ILE A 137 -15.52 3.07 5.45
N ALA A 138 -14.98 4.28 5.38
CA ALA A 138 -14.80 5.15 6.53
C ALA A 138 -15.94 6.17 6.65
N ASP A 139 -16.26 6.56 7.87
CA ASP A 139 -17.24 7.61 8.17
C ASP A 139 -16.62 9.01 8.15
N GLU A 140 -16.01 9.40 7.00
CA GLU A 140 -15.37 10.71 6.81
C GLU A 140 -15.67 11.27 5.41
N GLU A 141 -16.24 12.47 5.32
CA GLU A 141 -16.69 13.11 4.05
C GLU A 141 -15.61 13.39 3.00
N THR A 142 -14.32 13.23 3.32
CA THR A 142 -13.21 13.67 2.46
C THR A 142 -12.38 12.54 1.83
N LYS A 143 -12.84 11.30 1.84
CA LYS A 143 -12.05 10.16 1.35
C LYS A 143 -12.34 9.82 -0.10
N PHE A 144 -11.27 9.39 -0.80
CA PHE A 144 -11.33 8.80 -2.12
C PHE A 144 -11.85 7.37 -2.04
N GLY A 145 -12.52 6.93 -3.08
CA GLY A 145 -13.02 5.56 -3.22
C GLY A 145 -14.44 5.52 -3.76
N LEU A 146 -14.83 4.37 -4.27
CA LEU A 146 -16.19 4.09 -4.75
C LEU A 146 -17.12 3.87 -3.56
N GLY A 147 -18.26 4.53 -3.54
CA GLY A 147 -19.38 4.15 -2.71
C GLY A 147 -19.98 2.81 -3.17
N TYR A 148 -20.83 2.21 -2.36
CA TYR A 148 -21.42 0.90 -2.69
C TYR A 148 -22.18 0.90 -4.03
N ASP A 149 -23.04 1.90 -4.28
CA ASP A 149 -23.84 1.98 -5.49
C ASP A 149 -22.95 2.22 -6.73
N GLU A 150 -21.95 3.11 -6.62
CA GLU A 150 -20.98 3.38 -7.68
C GLU A 150 -20.16 2.14 -8.04
N LEU A 151 -19.76 1.37 -7.03
CA LEU A 151 -19.05 0.11 -7.21
C LEU A 151 -19.90 -0.91 -7.96
N ILE A 152 -21.16 -1.07 -7.59
CA ILE A 152 -22.08 -2.02 -8.25
C ILE A 152 -22.39 -1.55 -9.68
N GLU A 153 -22.58 -0.26 -9.90
CA GLU A 153 -22.76 0.30 -11.24
C GLU A 153 -21.54 0.03 -12.13
N LEU A 154 -20.35 0.30 -11.61
CA LEU A 154 -19.08 0.01 -12.31
C LEU A 154 -18.97 -1.47 -12.69
N LEU A 155 -19.21 -2.38 -11.75
CA LEU A 155 -19.10 -3.83 -11.98
C LEU A 155 -20.13 -4.38 -12.96
N ARG A 156 -21.26 -3.69 -13.14
CA ARG A 156 -22.33 -4.05 -14.10
C ARG A 156 -22.12 -3.45 -15.48
N SER A 157 -21.21 -2.47 -15.62
CA SER A 157 -21.02 -1.80 -16.91
C SER A 157 -20.35 -2.71 -17.92
N GLU A 158 -20.81 -2.68 -19.17
CA GLU A 158 -20.24 -3.43 -20.28
C GLU A 158 -18.80 -2.95 -20.56
N GLU A 159 -18.57 -1.66 -20.44
CA GLU A 159 -17.26 -1.05 -20.63
C GLU A 159 -16.22 -1.61 -19.66
N PHE A 160 -16.61 -1.82 -18.39
CA PHE A 160 -15.72 -2.43 -17.40
C PHE A 160 -15.46 -3.91 -17.70
N ALA A 161 -16.49 -4.66 -18.10
CA ALA A 161 -16.36 -6.08 -18.44
C ALA A 161 -15.42 -6.33 -19.64
N ASN A 162 -15.28 -5.35 -20.54
CA ASN A 162 -14.42 -5.42 -21.72
C ASN A 162 -12.96 -4.99 -21.48
N LEU A 163 -12.55 -4.67 -20.25
CA LEU A 163 -11.17 -4.35 -19.93
C LEU A 163 -10.29 -5.61 -19.93
N THR A 164 -9.29 -5.66 -20.79
CA THR A 164 -8.43 -6.84 -20.99
C THR A 164 -7.02 -6.65 -20.44
N HIS A 165 -6.61 -5.39 -20.19
CA HIS A 165 -5.26 -5.03 -19.72
C HIS A 165 -5.27 -4.29 -18.37
N CYS A 166 -6.45 -4.15 -17.75
CA CYS A 166 -6.64 -3.73 -16.36
C CYS A 166 -7.33 -4.89 -15.64
N ARG A 167 -6.60 -5.64 -14.81
CA ARG A 167 -7.12 -6.82 -14.13
C ARG A 167 -7.42 -6.50 -12.67
N ILE A 168 -8.68 -6.62 -12.28
CA ILE A 168 -9.07 -6.37 -10.89
C ILE A 168 -8.82 -7.64 -10.06
N VAL A 169 -7.86 -7.54 -9.13
CA VAL A 169 -7.43 -8.66 -8.29
C VAL A 169 -8.01 -8.61 -6.86
N GLY A 170 -8.79 -7.57 -6.54
CA GLY A 170 -9.41 -7.43 -5.23
C GLY A 170 -9.86 -6.01 -4.89
N LEU A 171 -9.97 -5.73 -3.60
CA LEU A 171 -10.42 -4.46 -3.05
C LEU A 171 -9.37 -3.81 -2.15
N MET A 172 -9.44 -2.49 -2.02
CA MET A 172 -8.68 -1.70 -1.05
C MET A 172 -9.60 -0.81 -0.25
N GLY A 173 -9.36 -0.72 1.06
CA GLY A 173 -10.04 0.22 1.95
C GLY A 173 -9.08 0.87 2.94
N ILE A 174 -9.51 2.03 3.44
CA ILE A 174 -8.82 2.77 4.50
C ILE A 174 -9.86 3.07 5.57
N ALA A 175 -9.64 2.58 6.79
CA ALA A 175 -10.50 2.83 7.92
C ALA A 175 -10.42 4.29 8.39
N THR A 176 -11.41 4.71 9.14
CA THR A 176 -11.45 6.02 9.81
C THR A 176 -10.22 6.21 10.69
N ASN A 177 -9.64 7.40 10.65
CA ASN A 177 -8.54 7.75 11.56
C ASN A 177 -9.10 8.09 12.94
N THR A 178 -9.29 7.08 13.77
CA THR A 178 -9.89 7.16 15.11
C THR A 178 -9.17 6.24 16.09
N ASP A 179 -9.28 6.53 17.37
CA ASP A 179 -8.83 5.62 18.44
C ASP A 179 -9.86 4.53 18.79
N SER A 180 -11.04 4.56 18.18
CA SER A 180 -12.10 3.57 18.38
C SER A 180 -11.79 2.27 17.64
N GLN A 181 -11.16 1.32 18.34
CA GLN A 181 -10.90 -0.02 17.78
C GLN A 181 -12.17 -0.72 17.31
N ARG A 182 -13.30 -0.49 17.99
CA ARG A 182 -14.59 -1.05 17.59
C ARG A 182 -14.99 -0.55 16.20
N GLN A 183 -14.92 0.76 15.94
CA GLN A 183 -15.27 1.33 14.66
C GLN A 183 -14.36 0.80 13.55
N ILE A 184 -13.04 0.81 13.77
CA ILE A 184 -12.06 0.27 12.81
C ILE A 184 -12.36 -1.20 12.48
N ASN A 185 -12.68 -2.00 13.50
CA ASN A 185 -12.99 -3.41 13.32
C ASN A 185 -14.28 -3.62 12.52
N GLU A 186 -15.32 -2.82 12.77
CA GLU A 186 -16.57 -2.85 12.01
C GLU A 186 -16.31 -2.49 10.54
N GLU A 187 -15.58 -1.43 10.25
CA GLU A 187 -15.23 -0.98 8.89
C GLU A 187 -14.41 -2.05 8.11
N PHE A 188 -13.42 -2.69 8.74
CA PHE A 188 -12.65 -3.76 8.10
C PHE A 188 -13.50 -5.02 7.84
N ARG A 189 -14.39 -5.35 8.75
CA ARG A 189 -15.33 -6.44 8.58
C ARG A 189 -16.28 -6.18 7.39
N GLU A 190 -16.80 -4.97 7.26
CA GLU A 190 -17.65 -4.57 6.14
C GLU A 190 -16.93 -4.72 4.81
N LEU A 191 -15.66 -4.30 4.72
CA LEU A 191 -14.85 -4.51 3.50
C LEU A 191 -14.71 -5.99 3.14
N THR A 192 -14.50 -6.85 4.14
CA THR A 192 -14.36 -8.29 3.91
C THR A 192 -15.69 -8.92 3.47
N VAL A 193 -16.80 -8.52 4.06
CA VAL A 193 -18.15 -8.96 3.64
C VAL A 193 -18.43 -8.52 2.20
N LEU A 194 -18.12 -7.26 1.87
CA LEU A 194 -18.25 -6.72 0.53
C LEU A 194 -17.38 -7.48 -0.48
N PHE A 195 -16.11 -7.73 -0.16
CA PHE A 195 -15.20 -8.51 -0.99
C PHE A 195 -15.77 -9.90 -1.30
N ASN A 196 -16.25 -10.63 -0.30
CA ASN A 196 -16.83 -11.96 -0.48
C ASN A 196 -18.07 -11.93 -1.35
N GLY A 197 -18.95 -10.95 -1.16
CA GLY A 197 -20.15 -10.75 -1.97
C GLY A 197 -19.81 -10.48 -3.45
N ILE A 198 -18.83 -9.59 -3.70
CA ILE A 198 -18.35 -9.26 -5.06
C ILE A 198 -17.69 -10.48 -5.70
N LYS A 199 -16.84 -11.20 -4.97
CA LYS A 199 -16.20 -12.40 -5.47
C LYS A 199 -17.22 -13.44 -5.94
N GLN A 200 -18.25 -13.69 -5.16
CA GLN A 200 -19.29 -14.65 -5.52
C GLN A 200 -20.14 -14.19 -6.70
N SER A 201 -20.44 -12.90 -6.80
CA SER A 201 -21.38 -12.37 -7.80
C SER A 201 -20.72 -12.06 -9.15
N TYR A 202 -19.47 -11.57 -9.16
CA TYR A 202 -18.80 -11.06 -10.35
C TYR A 202 -17.51 -11.78 -10.70
N PHE A 203 -16.81 -12.37 -9.72
CA PHE A 203 -15.49 -12.98 -9.89
C PHE A 203 -15.42 -14.43 -9.44
N ARG A 204 -16.54 -15.17 -9.49
CA ARG A 204 -16.65 -16.53 -8.94
C ARG A 204 -15.61 -17.51 -9.50
N GLN A 205 -15.27 -17.39 -10.78
CA GLN A 205 -14.31 -18.27 -11.46
C GLN A 205 -12.92 -17.61 -11.60
N ALA A 206 -12.75 -16.39 -11.11
CA ALA A 206 -11.52 -15.63 -11.20
C ALA A 206 -10.63 -15.91 -9.99
N GLU A 207 -9.75 -16.91 -10.07
CA GLU A 207 -8.82 -17.26 -8.99
C GLU A 207 -7.89 -16.08 -8.60
N TYR A 208 -7.63 -15.18 -9.54
CA TYR A 208 -6.82 -13.99 -9.31
C TYR A 208 -7.52 -12.94 -8.43
N PHE A 209 -8.85 -12.95 -8.30
CA PHE A 209 -9.58 -12.05 -7.40
C PHE A 209 -9.51 -12.58 -5.96
N LYS A 210 -8.46 -12.21 -5.24
CA LYS A 210 -8.16 -12.77 -3.93
C LYS A 210 -7.54 -11.78 -2.94
N GLU A 211 -7.29 -10.54 -3.34
CA GLU A 211 -6.54 -9.59 -2.54
C GLU A 211 -7.46 -8.61 -1.80
N ILE A 212 -7.21 -8.42 -0.50
CA ILE A 212 -7.82 -7.37 0.32
C ILE A 212 -6.69 -6.56 0.91
N SER A 213 -6.55 -5.31 0.45
CA SER A 213 -5.57 -4.36 0.97
C SER A 213 -6.20 -3.44 1.98
N MET A 214 -5.97 -3.70 3.27
CA MET A 214 -6.39 -2.87 4.38
C MET A 214 -5.42 -3.02 5.56
N GLY A 215 -5.38 -2.01 6.44
CA GLY A 215 -4.48 -1.96 7.57
C GLY A 215 -3.20 -1.17 7.30
N MET A 216 -2.90 -0.28 8.25
CA MET A 216 -1.71 0.57 8.29
C MET A 216 -0.99 0.41 9.64
N SER A 217 0.02 1.23 9.90
CA SER A 217 0.86 1.12 11.10
C SER A 217 0.10 1.13 12.45
N SER A 218 -1.09 1.73 12.49
CA SER A 218 -1.91 1.84 13.71
C SER A 218 -2.94 0.74 13.91
N ASP A 219 -3.32 0.03 12.83
CA ASP A 219 -4.52 -0.81 12.81
C ASP A 219 -4.34 -2.14 12.04
N TYR A 220 -3.10 -2.45 11.61
CA TYR A 220 -2.84 -3.64 10.78
C TYR A 220 -3.18 -4.97 11.47
N GLU A 221 -3.09 -5.05 12.79
CA GLU A 221 -3.42 -6.27 13.53
C GLU A 221 -4.92 -6.57 13.40
N LEU A 222 -5.77 -5.56 13.62
CA LEU A 222 -7.21 -5.67 13.41
C LEU A 222 -7.54 -5.99 11.95
N ALA A 223 -6.83 -5.38 10.99
CA ALA A 223 -7.00 -5.67 9.58
C ALA A 223 -6.72 -7.15 9.26
N ILE A 224 -5.64 -7.72 9.81
CA ILE A 224 -5.30 -9.14 9.65
C ILE A 224 -6.38 -10.04 10.25
N GLU A 225 -6.87 -9.73 11.45
CA GLU A 225 -7.97 -10.46 12.10
C GLU A 225 -9.24 -10.47 11.26
N ASN A 226 -9.47 -9.41 10.48
CA ASN A 226 -10.60 -9.30 9.56
C ASN A 226 -10.31 -9.79 8.14
N GLY A 227 -9.20 -10.49 7.89
CA GLY A 227 -8.91 -11.16 6.62
C GLY A 227 -8.15 -10.32 5.59
N SER A 228 -7.43 -9.28 6.02
CA SER A 228 -6.48 -8.58 5.14
C SER A 228 -5.45 -9.53 4.56
N THR A 229 -5.22 -9.46 3.24
CA THR A 229 -4.14 -10.19 2.56
C THR A 229 -2.90 -9.32 2.33
N MET A 230 -3.06 -7.99 2.45
CA MET A 230 -1.99 -7.00 2.26
C MET A 230 -2.10 -5.88 3.29
N ILE A 231 -1.04 -5.64 4.06
CA ILE A 231 -0.94 -4.50 4.98
C ILE A 231 0.08 -3.47 4.48
N ARG A 232 -0.15 -2.18 4.75
CA ARG A 232 0.65 -1.05 4.26
C ARG A 232 1.35 -0.34 5.43
N ILE A 233 2.60 -0.69 5.68
CA ILE A 233 3.35 -0.25 6.87
C ILE A 233 4.44 0.76 6.48
N GLY A 234 4.37 1.96 7.03
CA GLY A 234 5.34 3.03 6.77
C GLY A 234 6.10 3.45 8.03
N SER A 235 5.44 4.19 8.93
CA SER A 235 6.08 4.79 10.11
C SER A 235 6.71 3.79 11.07
N THR A 236 6.14 2.60 11.18
CA THR A 236 6.70 1.53 12.02
C THR A 236 8.04 1.04 11.47
N ILE A 237 8.21 0.95 10.15
CA ILE A 237 9.45 0.50 9.50
C ILE A 237 10.46 1.65 9.43
N PHE A 238 10.07 2.74 8.79
CA PHE A 238 10.98 3.82 8.38
C PHE A 238 11.02 5.01 9.37
N GLY A 239 10.27 4.95 10.46
CA GLY A 239 10.15 6.06 11.41
C GLY A 239 9.22 7.18 10.91
N LYS A 240 8.85 8.08 11.84
CA LYS A 240 8.01 9.24 11.53
C LYS A 240 8.66 10.15 10.47
N ARG A 241 7.85 10.94 9.75
CA ARG A 241 8.36 11.94 8.80
C ARG A 241 9.21 12.96 9.56
N LYS A 242 10.37 13.32 9.01
CA LYS A 242 11.07 14.53 9.44
C LYS A 242 10.28 15.73 8.93
N ALA A 243 9.95 16.67 9.80
CA ALA A 243 9.03 17.78 9.56
C ALA A 243 9.49 18.82 8.50
N ASN A 244 10.62 18.63 7.82
CA ASN A 244 11.23 19.62 6.92
C ASN A 244 11.80 18.98 5.64
N LEU A 245 10.96 18.36 4.81
CA LEU A 245 11.28 18.25 3.38
C LEU A 245 10.21 19.06 2.62
N PRO A 246 10.60 19.94 1.68
CA PRO A 246 9.64 20.72 0.92
C PRO A 246 8.73 19.75 0.16
N ASP A 247 7.43 20.02 0.22
CA ASP A 247 6.46 19.38 -0.65
C ASP A 247 6.94 19.54 -2.09
N PHE A 248 7.08 18.45 -2.82
CA PHE A 248 7.33 18.48 -4.25
C PHE A 248 6.17 19.20 -4.94
N LYS A 249 6.29 20.53 -5.07
CA LYS A 249 5.34 21.32 -5.86
C LYS A 249 5.59 20.99 -7.32
N LEU A 250 4.64 20.28 -7.90
CA LEU A 250 4.52 20.15 -9.34
C LEU A 250 4.14 21.51 -9.93
N ASN A 251 5.00 22.11 -10.74
CA ASN A 251 4.62 23.10 -11.75
C ASN A 251 4.00 22.38 -12.95
#